data_bfd49964f430872c06d999e05e1ee65d
#
_entry.id   bfd49964f430872c06d999e05e1ee65d
#
_cell.length_a   1.000
_cell.length_b   1.000
_cell.length_c   1.000
_cell.angle_alpha   90.00
_cell.angle_beta   90.00
_cell.angle_gamma   90.00
#
_symmetry.space_group_name_H-M   'P 1'
#
loop_
_entity.id
_entity.type
_entity.pdbx_description
1 polymer ?
#
loop_
_entity_poly.entity_id
_entity_poly.type
_entity_poly.pdbx_seq_one_letter_code
_entity_poly.pdbx_strand_id
1 'polypeptide(L)'
;GITFSVNRGQFIYLTGPTGSGKSLVLKLIAGLLKPSAGEVRIGGDLVNNFTENQKMWMRRSMGIMLPDGVLLRDRSVIDNVMLPALAADESYREARIRARHALQKCRIEDLADLYPAELSSGQRQMACLARAVVNDPVMILADEPAAHLDLTNAQELMNLLGSFSLGTVSVIVASHLQLLPANVSHKTIYLGDGPVTYDDDEDEEGASCGY
;
A
#
# COMPACT_ATOMS: atom_id res chain seq x y z
N GLY A 1 -15.13 11.04 -14.00
CA GLY A 1 -15.50 10.59 -12.65
C GLY A 1 -15.08 9.14 -12.47
N ILE A 2 -14.64 8.80 -11.27
CA ILE A 2 -14.20 7.44 -10.94
C ILE A 2 -15.12 6.95 -9.82
N THR A 3 -15.71 5.76 -9.97
CA THR A 3 -16.52 5.13 -8.91
C THR A 3 -16.08 3.69 -8.78
N PHE A 4 -15.64 3.29 -7.61
CA PHE A 4 -15.31 1.90 -7.29
C PHE A 4 -15.44 1.64 -5.79
N SER A 5 -15.50 0.38 -5.42
CA SER A 5 -15.51 -0.06 -4.03
C SER A 5 -14.40 -1.09 -3.80
N VAL A 6 -13.91 -1.11 -2.57
CA VAL A 6 -12.89 -2.06 -2.12
C VAL A 6 -13.42 -2.75 -0.88
N ASN A 7 -13.55 -4.07 -0.92
CA ASN A 7 -13.91 -4.87 0.22
C ASN A 7 -12.68 -5.19 1.07
N ARG A 8 -12.91 -5.55 2.31
CA ARG A 8 -11.84 -5.94 3.23
C ARG A 8 -11.06 -7.14 2.69
N GLY A 9 -9.74 -7.06 2.69
CA GLY A 9 -8.86 -8.13 2.22
C GLY A 9 -8.70 -8.19 0.70
N GLN A 10 -9.27 -7.26 -0.07
CA GLN A 10 -9.06 -7.21 -1.52
C GLN A 10 -7.72 -6.59 -1.90
N PHE A 11 -7.13 -7.14 -2.96
CA PHE A 11 -6.01 -6.53 -3.66
C PHE A 11 -6.53 -5.80 -4.90
N ILE A 12 -6.33 -4.48 -4.95
CA ILE A 12 -6.71 -3.63 -6.07
C ILE A 12 -5.46 -3.11 -6.79
N TYR A 13 -5.45 -3.28 -8.09
CA TYR A 13 -4.42 -2.75 -8.96
C TYR A 13 -4.96 -1.59 -9.78
N LEU A 14 -4.53 -0.36 -9.47
CA LEU A 14 -4.85 0.84 -10.25
C LEU A 14 -3.83 1.02 -11.35
N THR A 15 -4.24 0.85 -12.60
CA THR A 15 -3.36 1.01 -13.76
C THR A 15 -3.87 2.09 -14.71
N GLY A 16 -3.05 2.46 -15.69
CA GLY A 16 -3.37 3.47 -16.69
C GLY A 16 -2.16 4.31 -17.08
N PRO A 17 -2.28 5.17 -18.08
CA PRO A 17 -1.19 6.01 -18.56
C PRO A 17 -0.60 6.91 -17.47
N THR A 18 0.63 7.38 -17.67
CA THR A 18 1.21 8.42 -16.82
C THR A 18 0.33 9.66 -16.88
N GLY A 19 0.04 10.25 -15.71
CA GLY A 19 -0.85 11.41 -15.62
C GLY A 19 -2.35 11.09 -15.53
N SER A 20 -2.77 9.81 -15.59
CA SER A 20 -4.19 9.42 -15.49
C SER A 20 -4.83 9.65 -14.12
N GLY A 21 -4.06 10.07 -13.11
CA GLY A 21 -4.58 10.39 -11.78
C GLY A 21 -4.47 9.27 -10.75
N LYS A 22 -3.73 8.19 -11.00
CA LYS A 22 -3.55 7.08 -10.05
C LYS A 22 -3.11 7.55 -8.66
N SER A 23 -2.02 8.31 -8.59
CA SER A 23 -1.52 8.89 -7.34
C SER A 23 -2.53 9.85 -6.69
N LEU A 24 -3.34 10.54 -7.51
CA LEU A 24 -4.39 11.43 -7.02
C LEU A 24 -5.47 10.63 -6.28
N VAL A 25 -5.87 9.47 -6.83
CA VAL A 25 -6.84 8.57 -6.19
C VAL A 25 -6.32 8.10 -4.82
N LEU A 26 -5.06 7.66 -4.73
CA LEU A 26 -4.49 7.26 -3.44
C LEU A 26 -4.47 8.42 -2.43
N LYS A 27 -4.12 9.64 -2.87
CA LYS A 27 -4.14 10.83 -2.01
C LYS A 27 -5.55 11.20 -1.53
N LEU A 28 -6.58 11.00 -2.37
CA LEU A 28 -7.98 11.19 -1.98
C LEU A 28 -8.41 10.17 -0.92
N ILE A 29 -8.06 8.89 -1.11
CA ILE A 29 -8.34 7.81 -0.13
C ILE A 29 -7.63 8.12 1.19
N ALA A 30 -6.36 8.53 1.16
CA ALA A 30 -5.61 8.90 2.36
C ALA A 30 -6.10 10.20 3.04
N GLY A 31 -7.09 10.88 2.48
CA GLY A 31 -7.57 12.18 2.98
C GLY A 31 -6.52 13.29 2.92
N LEU A 32 -5.49 13.13 2.08
CA LEU A 32 -4.47 14.16 1.82
C LEU A 32 -4.96 15.25 0.89
N LEU A 33 -5.98 14.93 0.08
CA LEU A 33 -6.65 15.85 -0.83
C LEU A 33 -8.16 15.73 -0.63
N LYS A 34 -8.87 16.81 -0.96
CA LYS A 34 -10.34 16.82 -0.98
C LYS A 34 -10.80 16.69 -2.44
N PRO A 35 -11.78 15.81 -2.74
CA PRO A 35 -12.32 15.72 -4.09
C PRO A 35 -13.06 17.01 -4.47
N SER A 36 -12.96 17.43 -5.73
CA SER A 36 -13.71 18.59 -6.28
C SER A 36 -15.20 18.28 -6.44
N ALA A 37 -15.53 17.00 -6.67
CA ALA A 37 -16.90 16.48 -6.73
C ALA A 37 -16.88 15.00 -6.33
N GLY A 38 -18.02 14.48 -5.90
CA GLY A 38 -18.15 13.09 -5.45
C GLY A 38 -17.74 12.88 -3.99
N GLU A 39 -17.63 11.64 -3.60
CA GLU A 39 -17.47 11.22 -2.21
C GLU A 39 -16.37 10.16 -2.06
N VAL A 40 -15.65 10.21 -0.93
CA VAL A 40 -14.77 9.13 -0.47
C VAL A 40 -15.33 8.61 0.84
N ARG A 41 -15.61 7.30 0.89
CA ARG A 41 -16.11 6.63 2.09
C ARG A 41 -15.13 5.55 2.54
N ILE A 42 -14.87 5.49 3.85
CA ILE A 42 -14.01 4.47 4.47
C ILE A 42 -14.72 3.95 5.71
N GLY A 43 -14.96 2.64 5.76
CA GLY A 43 -15.72 2.04 6.86
C GLY A 43 -17.15 2.55 7.01
N GLY A 44 -17.73 3.11 5.93
CA GLY A 44 -19.05 3.75 5.92
C GLY A 44 -19.01 5.26 6.17
N ASP A 45 -17.94 5.78 6.76
CA ASP A 45 -17.80 7.20 7.08
C ASP A 45 -17.40 8.04 5.87
N LEU A 46 -17.99 9.24 5.73
CA LEU A 46 -17.69 10.19 4.66
C LEU A 46 -16.42 11.01 4.99
N VAL A 47 -15.30 10.63 4.38
CA VAL A 47 -13.98 11.27 4.59
C VAL A 47 -13.97 12.74 4.20
N ASN A 48 -14.82 13.14 3.24
CA ASN A 48 -14.96 14.54 2.82
C ASN A 48 -15.26 15.50 3.98
N ASN A 49 -15.95 15.00 5.02
CA ASN A 49 -16.38 15.78 6.18
C ASN A 49 -15.43 15.69 7.38
N PHE A 50 -14.38 14.88 7.28
CA PHE A 50 -13.42 14.71 8.37
C PHE A 50 -12.64 15.99 8.63
N THR A 51 -12.49 16.33 9.91
CA THR A 51 -11.52 17.31 10.38
C THR A 51 -10.10 16.81 10.15
N GLU A 52 -9.11 17.68 10.19
CA GLU A 52 -7.70 17.26 10.04
C GLU A 52 -7.27 16.26 11.12
N ASN A 53 -7.77 16.41 12.34
CA ASN A 53 -7.51 15.43 13.41
C ASN A 53 -8.12 14.05 13.09
N GLN A 54 -9.34 13.99 12.58
CA GLN A 54 -9.97 12.73 12.16
C GLN A 54 -9.21 12.08 11.00
N LYS A 55 -8.76 12.86 10.01
CA LYS A 55 -7.92 12.37 8.92
C LYS A 55 -6.56 11.86 9.43
N MET A 56 -5.98 12.53 10.42
CA MET A 56 -4.74 12.06 11.06
C MET A 56 -4.95 10.70 11.75
N TRP A 57 -6.04 10.53 12.51
CA TRP A 57 -6.38 9.25 13.13
C TRP A 57 -6.64 8.15 12.08
N MET A 58 -7.37 8.47 11.02
CA MET A 58 -7.61 7.55 9.91
C MET A 58 -6.28 7.08 9.29
N ARG A 59 -5.35 7.99 9.01
CA ARG A 59 -4.03 7.65 8.44
C ARG A 59 -3.17 6.79 9.36
N ARG A 60 -3.34 6.85 10.68
CA ARG A 60 -2.65 5.95 11.63
C ARG A 60 -3.03 4.48 11.43
N SER A 61 -4.22 4.20 10.90
CA SER A 61 -4.68 2.85 10.54
C SER A 61 -4.37 2.45 9.10
N MET A 62 -3.62 3.27 8.35
CA MET A 62 -3.22 3.02 6.98
C MET A 62 -1.72 2.88 6.86
N GLY A 63 -1.27 1.95 6.03
CA GLY A 63 0.10 1.87 5.54
C GLY A 63 0.22 2.66 4.25
N ILE A 64 1.11 3.64 4.18
CA ILE A 64 1.28 4.46 2.98
C ILE A 64 2.72 4.33 2.48
N MET A 65 2.86 3.81 1.26
CA MET A 65 4.10 3.81 0.51
C MET A 65 4.04 4.89 -0.56
N LEU A 66 4.88 5.91 -0.39
CA LEU A 66 5.04 6.98 -1.37
C LEU A 66 6.01 6.56 -2.48
N PRO A 67 5.95 7.19 -3.66
CA PRO A 67 6.94 6.99 -4.70
C PRO A 67 8.37 7.24 -4.18
N ASP A 68 9.35 6.61 -4.83
CA ASP A 68 10.79 6.80 -4.59
C ASP A 68 11.32 6.32 -3.23
N GLY A 69 10.51 5.62 -2.43
CA GLY A 69 11.00 4.94 -1.22
C GLY A 69 11.76 5.85 -0.25
N VAL A 70 11.20 7.04 0.05
CA VAL A 70 11.87 8.05 0.87
C VAL A 70 12.01 7.60 2.32
N LEU A 71 13.24 7.28 2.73
CA LEU A 71 13.64 7.07 4.12
C LEU A 71 14.44 8.27 4.62
N LEU A 72 14.37 8.57 5.92
CA LEU A 72 15.21 9.58 6.55
C LEU A 72 16.66 9.09 6.54
N ARG A 73 17.52 9.86 5.89
CA ARG A 73 18.91 9.46 5.59
C ARG A 73 19.82 9.42 6.81
N ASP A 74 19.50 10.20 7.84
CA ASP A 74 20.20 10.32 9.12
C ASP A 74 19.68 9.33 10.18
N ARG A 75 18.82 8.41 9.81
CA ARG A 75 18.22 7.40 10.68
C ARG A 75 18.48 6.00 10.14
N SER A 76 18.68 5.05 11.05
CA SER A 76 18.78 3.63 10.69
C SER A 76 17.45 3.12 10.11
N VAL A 77 17.48 1.94 9.50
CA VAL A 77 16.29 1.27 8.98
C VAL A 77 15.24 1.09 10.08
N ILE A 78 15.63 0.56 11.24
CA ILE A 78 14.68 0.35 12.34
C ILE A 78 14.10 1.67 12.84
N ASP A 79 14.91 2.73 12.94
CA ASP A 79 14.44 4.04 13.37
C ASP A 79 13.46 4.65 12.37
N ASN A 80 13.67 4.44 11.06
CA ASN A 80 12.70 4.81 10.03
C ASN A 80 11.37 4.05 10.17
N VAL A 81 11.46 2.75 10.44
CA VAL A 81 10.27 1.88 10.59
C VAL A 81 9.49 2.20 11.86
N MET A 82 10.16 2.65 12.91
CA MET A 82 9.50 3.07 14.17
C MET A 82 8.66 4.33 14.04
N LEU A 83 8.93 5.22 13.07
CA LEU A 83 8.32 6.55 12.99
C LEU A 83 6.79 6.56 13.07
N PRO A 84 6.03 5.72 12.34
CA PRO A 84 4.58 5.75 12.44
C PRO A 84 4.05 5.29 13.79
N ALA A 85 4.73 4.37 14.49
CA ALA A 85 4.34 3.92 15.82
C ALA A 85 4.58 5.02 16.86
N LEU A 86 5.72 5.72 16.78
CA LEU A 86 5.99 6.89 17.62
C LEU A 86 5.00 8.04 17.35
N ALA A 87 4.61 8.26 16.08
CA ALA A 87 3.59 9.23 15.71
C ALA A 87 2.17 8.83 16.16
N ALA A 88 1.97 7.56 16.52
CA ALA A 88 0.74 7.03 17.13
C ALA A 88 0.80 7.04 18.66
N ASP A 89 1.75 7.78 19.24
CA ASP A 89 1.94 7.96 20.69
C ASP A 89 2.39 6.68 21.44
N GLU A 90 2.94 5.68 20.70
CA GLU A 90 3.54 4.50 21.32
C GLU A 90 4.85 4.84 22.04
N SER A 91 5.15 4.11 23.10
CA SER A 91 6.45 4.24 23.76
C SER A 91 7.59 3.81 22.82
N TYR A 92 8.80 4.37 23.03
CA TYR A 92 9.99 3.99 22.25
C TYR A 92 10.23 2.46 22.26
N ARG A 93 10.04 1.83 23.43
CA ARG A 93 10.20 0.38 23.61
C ARG A 93 9.20 -0.38 22.73
N GLU A 94 7.94 -0.01 22.77
CA GLU A 94 6.88 -0.66 22.00
C GLU A 94 7.06 -0.44 20.51
N ALA A 95 7.34 0.81 20.09
CA ALA A 95 7.63 1.13 18.70
C ALA A 95 8.80 0.30 18.14
N ARG A 96 9.85 0.07 18.94
CA ARG A 96 10.98 -0.76 18.55
C ARG A 96 10.61 -2.24 18.40
N ILE A 97 9.75 -2.77 19.26
CA ILE A 97 9.23 -4.15 19.16
C ILE A 97 8.41 -4.30 17.88
N ARG A 98 7.46 -3.39 17.63
CA ARG A 98 6.64 -3.39 16.40
C ARG A 98 7.50 -3.27 15.15
N ALA A 99 8.51 -2.39 15.17
CA ALA A 99 9.41 -2.22 14.04
C ALA A 99 10.19 -3.50 13.73
N ARG A 100 10.68 -4.24 14.74
CA ARG A 100 11.34 -5.55 14.52
C ARG A 100 10.39 -6.56 13.87
N HIS A 101 9.13 -6.65 14.36
CA HIS A 101 8.13 -7.52 13.75
C HIS A 101 7.82 -7.12 12.29
N ALA A 102 7.75 -5.82 12.00
CA ALA A 102 7.52 -5.33 10.65
C ALA A 102 8.69 -5.67 9.72
N LEU A 103 9.95 -5.50 10.19
CA LEU A 103 11.15 -5.88 9.45
C LEU A 103 11.20 -7.39 9.19
N GLN A 104 10.81 -8.20 10.16
CA GLN A 104 10.72 -9.65 10.03
C GLN A 104 9.65 -10.06 9.00
N LYS A 105 8.44 -9.46 9.05
CA LYS A 105 7.41 -9.66 8.04
C LYS A 105 7.90 -9.32 6.63
N CYS A 106 8.76 -8.30 6.50
CA CYS A 106 9.37 -7.88 5.24
C CYS A 106 10.69 -8.59 4.91
N ARG A 107 11.13 -9.58 5.72
CA ARG A 107 12.34 -10.39 5.51
C ARG A 107 13.64 -9.60 5.41
N ILE A 108 13.72 -8.49 6.15
CA ILE A 108 14.88 -7.59 6.19
C ILE A 108 15.32 -7.24 7.63
N GLU A 109 15.10 -8.13 8.59
CA GLU A 109 15.45 -7.87 9.99
C GLU A 109 16.96 -7.68 10.18
N ASP A 110 17.77 -8.36 9.39
CA ASP A 110 19.23 -8.24 9.34
C ASP A 110 19.75 -6.86 8.92
N LEU A 111 18.89 -6.07 8.26
CA LEU A 111 19.22 -4.71 7.81
C LEU A 111 18.83 -3.62 8.82
N ALA A 112 18.31 -3.99 9.99
CA ALA A 112 17.72 -3.08 10.98
C ALA A 112 18.62 -1.89 11.36
N ASP A 113 19.90 -2.14 11.55
CA ASP A 113 20.86 -1.16 12.02
C ASP A 113 21.60 -0.41 10.89
N LEU A 114 21.37 -0.78 9.62
CA LEU A 114 21.93 -0.11 8.45
C LEU A 114 21.24 1.22 8.20
N TYR A 115 21.93 2.11 7.48
CA TYR A 115 21.38 3.39 7.02
C TYR A 115 20.91 3.29 5.57
N PRO A 116 19.98 4.16 5.13
CA PRO A 116 19.42 4.12 3.77
C PRO A 116 20.47 4.17 2.64
N ALA A 117 21.63 4.80 2.89
CA ALA A 117 22.73 4.86 1.92
C ALA A 117 23.41 3.53 1.67
N GLU A 118 23.29 2.58 2.60
CA GLU A 118 23.92 1.26 2.55
C GLU A 118 23.02 0.21 1.89
N LEU A 119 21.75 0.58 1.59
CA LEU A 119 20.75 -0.33 1.05
C LEU A 119 20.72 -0.29 -0.48
N SER A 120 20.43 -1.44 -1.10
CA SER A 120 19.99 -1.49 -2.51
C SER A 120 18.61 -0.81 -2.68
N SER A 121 18.21 -0.56 -3.95
CA SER A 121 16.88 -0.01 -4.24
C SER A 121 15.76 -0.93 -3.74
N GLY A 122 15.87 -2.24 -3.93
CA GLY A 122 14.91 -3.22 -3.43
C GLY A 122 14.82 -3.24 -1.91
N GLN A 123 15.97 -3.26 -1.22
CA GLN A 123 16.03 -3.22 0.24
C GLN A 123 15.41 -1.93 0.81
N ARG A 124 15.62 -0.78 0.14
CA ARG A 124 14.96 0.47 0.52
C ARG A 124 13.44 0.39 0.40
N GLN A 125 12.92 -0.22 -0.68
CA GLN A 125 11.48 -0.39 -0.86
C GLN A 125 10.90 -1.37 0.17
N MET A 126 11.60 -2.46 0.51
CA MET A 126 11.19 -3.36 1.59
C MET A 126 11.16 -2.63 2.95
N ALA A 127 12.13 -1.75 3.23
CA ALA A 127 12.12 -0.93 4.44
C ALA A 127 10.94 0.08 4.45
N CYS A 128 10.57 0.64 3.30
CA CYS A 128 9.38 1.48 3.18
C CYS A 128 8.09 0.68 3.40
N LEU A 129 8.01 -0.56 2.93
CA LEU A 129 6.90 -1.46 3.22
C LEU A 129 6.85 -1.80 4.71
N ALA A 130 7.99 -2.14 5.33
CA ALA A 130 8.05 -2.40 6.78
C ALA A 130 7.55 -1.20 7.58
N ARG A 131 7.95 0.02 7.21
CA ARG A 131 7.42 1.25 7.81
C ARG A 131 5.92 1.41 7.61
N ALA A 132 5.40 1.07 6.45
CA ALA A 132 3.98 1.17 6.17
C ALA A 132 3.14 0.19 7.00
N VAL A 133 3.67 -0.99 7.34
CA VAL A 133 2.92 -2.04 8.06
C VAL A 133 3.16 -2.09 9.56
N VAL A 134 4.00 -1.22 10.13
CA VAL A 134 4.41 -1.24 11.55
C VAL A 134 3.25 -1.11 12.54
N ASN A 135 2.18 -0.43 12.15
CA ASN A 135 0.97 -0.24 12.97
C ASN A 135 -0.14 -1.25 12.67
N ASP A 136 0.16 -2.37 12.00
CA ASP A 136 -0.81 -3.38 11.58
C ASP A 136 -2.03 -2.74 10.90
N PRO A 137 -1.83 -2.06 9.75
CA PRO A 137 -2.86 -1.25 9.10
C PRO A 137 -3.99 -2.13 8.56
N VAL A 138 -5.19 -1.53 8.46
CA VAL A 138 -6.35 -2.16 7.81
C VAL A 138 -6.30 -2.03 6.29
N MET A 139 -5.49 -1.10 5.79
CA MET A 139 -5.32 -0.82 4.36
C MET A 139 -3.89 -0.39 4.05
N ILE A 140 -3.35 -0.86 2.94
CA ILE A 140 -2.06 -0.41 2.39
C ILE A 140 -2.33 0.33 1.08
N LEU A 141 -1.80 1.54 0.97
CA LEU A 141 -1.80 2.37 -0.24
C LEU A 141 -0.36 2.46 -0.75
N ALA A 142 -0.08 1.92 -1.92
CA ALA A 142 1.25 1.90 -2.50
C ALA A 142 1.26 2.62 -3.85
N ASP A 143 2.02 3.72 -3.95
CA ASP A 143 2.15 4.52 -5.16
C ASP A 143 3.48 4.20 -5.83
N GLU A 144 3.42 3.59 -7.03
CA GLU A 144 4.56 3.12 -7.83
C GLU A 144 5.62 2.35 -7.01
N PRO A 145 5.23 1.35 -6.19
CA PRO A 145 6.15 0.73 -5.23
C PRO A 145 7.29 -0.02 -5.87
N ALA A 146 7.12 -0.51 -7.11
CA ALA A 146 8.10 -1.30 -7.85
C ALA A 146 8.85 -0.48 -8.92
N ALA A 147 8.59 0.84 -9.05
CA ALA A 147 9.34 1.70 -9.94
C ALA A 147 10.84 1.67 -9.56
N HIS A 148 11.73 1.68 -10.52
CA HIS A 148 13.19 1.66 -10.32
C HIS A 148 13.77 0.37 -9.69
N LEU A 149 12.98 -0.71 -9.63
CA LEU A 149 13.46 -2.04 -9.27
C LEU A 149 13.71 -2.89 -10.51
N ASP A 150 14.68 -3.79 -10.42
CA ASP A 150 14.76 -4.90 -11.38
C ASP A 150 13.55 -5.85 -11.20
N LEU A 151 13.30 -6.65 -12.22
CA LEU A 151 12.10 -7.49 -12.29
C LEU A 151 11.98 -8.46 -11.10
N THR A 152 13.08 -9.01 -10.62
CA THR A 152 13.09 -9.97 -9.51
C THR A 152 12.67 -9.30 -8.20
N ASN A 153 13.32 -8.19 -7.85
CA ASN A 153 12.99 -7.42 -6.65
C ASN A 153 11.57 -6.81 -6.74
N ALA A 154 11.15 -6.37 -7.93
CA ALA A 154 9.82 -5.86 -8.16
C ALA A 154 8.75 -6.94 -7.92
N GLN A 155 8.94 -8.16 -8.45
CA GLN A 155 8.02 -9.27 -8.24
C GLN A 155 7.99 -9.71 -6.77
N GLU A 156 9.13 -9.75 -6.08
CA GLU A 156 9.20 -10.07 -4.66
C GLU A 156 8.40 -9.08 -3.82
N LEU A 157 8.56 -7.78 -4.07
CA LEU A 157 7.80 -6.73 -3.40
C LEU A 157 6.28 -6.87 -3.64
N MET A 158 5.88 -7.12 -4.91
CA MET A 158 4.47 -7.30 -5.26
C MET A 158 3.87 -8.54 -4.60
N ASN A 159 4.60 -9.67 -4.58
CA ASN A 159 4.17 -10.88 -3.89
C ASN A 159 4.01 -10.65 -2.38
N LEU A 160 4.92 -9.90 -1.78
CA LEU A 160 4.83 -9.57 -0.37
C LEU A 160 3.63 -8.64 -0.08
N LEU A 161 3.40 -7.61 -0.89
CA LEU A 161 2.18 -6.78 -0.82
C LEU A 161 0.92 -7.63 -0.95
N GLY A 162 0.89 -8.56 -1.91
CA GLY A 162 -0.21 -9.50 -2.08
C GLY A 162 -0.46 -10.36 -0.85
N SER A 163 0.59 -10.82 -0.18
CA SER A 163 0.46 -11.66 1.02
C SER A 163 -0.31 -10.98 2.17
N PHE A 164 -0.25 -9.66 2.28
CA PHE A 164 -1.04 -8.93 3.27
C PHE A 164 -2.55 -8.99 3.00
N SER A 165 -2.97 -9.11 1.73
CA SER A 165 -4.39 -9.21 1.38
C SER A 165 -4.98 -10.59 1.67
N LEU A 166 -4.17 -11.65 1.72
CA LEU A 166 -4.62 -12.99 2.12
C LEU A 166 -5.12 -13.05 3.58
N GLY A 167 -4.76 -12.05 4.38
CA GLY A 167 -5.32 -11.82 5.70
C GLY A 167 -6.60 -10.97 5.62
N THR A 168 -6.59 -9.82 6.28
CA THR A 168 -7.74 -8.90 6.32
C THR A 168 -7.38 -7.48 5.89
N VAL A 169 -6.17 -7.28 5.38
CA VAL A 169 -5.64 -5.98 4.97
C VAL A 169 -6.03 -5.73 3.52
N SER A 170 -6.70 -4.63 3.23
CA SER A 170 -6.95 -4.23 1.84
C SER A 170 -5.70 -3.60 1.26
N VAL A 171 -5.32 -3.96 0.04
CA VAL A 171 -4.11 -3.43 -0.62
C VAL A 171 -4.52 -2.74 -1.90
N ILE A 172 -4.12 -1.48 -2.08
CA ILE A 172 -4.33 -0.72 -3.31
C ILE A 172 -2.97 -0.28 -3.83
N VAL A 173 -2.59 -0.81 -4.98
CA VAL A 173 -1.34 -0.47 -5.67
C VAL A 173 -1.67 0.37 -6.89
N ALA A 174 -1.08 1.54 -6.99
CA ALA A 174 -1.09 2.37 -8.19
C ALA A 174 0.23 2.18 -8.94
N SER A 175 0.18 1.69 -10.17
CA SER A 175 1.38 1.54 -10.99
C SER A 175 1.06 1.55 -12.48
N HIS A 176 2.05 1.91 -13.29
CA HIS A 176 2.02 1.77 -14.74
C HIS A 176 2.65 0.46 -15.21
N LEU A 177 3.39 -0.24 -14.34
CA LEU A 177 3.98 -1.54 -14.64
C LEU A 177 2.89 -2.62 -14.48
N GLN A 178 2.73 -3.48 -15.45
CA GLN A 178 1.82 -4.63 -15.34
C GLN A 178 2.50 -5.78 -14.57
N LEU A 179 2.67 -5.59 -13.28
CA LEU A 179 3.29 -6.55 -12.39
C LEU A 179 2.32 -6.87 -11.24
N LEU A 180 1.77 -8.07 -11.26
CA LEU A 180 0.76 -8.52 -10.32
C LEU A 180 1.34 -9.54 -9.34
N PRO A 181 0.82 -9.62 -8.11
CA PRO A 181 1.25 -10.63 -7.16
C PRO A 181 0.86 -12.03 -7.65
N ALA A 182 1.75 -13.00 -7.49
CA ALA A 182 1.44 -14.38 -7.76
C ALA A 182 0.50 -14.95 -6.68
N ASN A 183 -0.43 -15.81 -7.07
CA ASN A 183 -1.33 -16.57 -6.16
C ASN A 183 -2.22 -15.70 -5.24
N VAL A 184 -2.57 -14.50 -5.68
CA VAL A 184 -3.48 -13.61 -4.97
C VAL A 184 -4.54 -13.11 -5.96
N SER A 185 -5.81 -13.36 -5.65
CA SER A 185 -6.91 -12.79 -6.41
C SER A 185 -6.86 -11.26 -6.34
N HIS A 186 -6.98 -10.61 -7.47
CA HIS A 186 -6.90 -9.16 -7.56
C HIS A 186 -7.97 -8.62 -8.49
N LYS A 187 -8.27 -7.34 -8.32
CA LYS A 187 -9.12 -6.58 -9.21
C LYS A 187 -8.31 -5.46 -9.84
N THR A 188 -8.30 -5.40 -11.16
CA THR A 188 -7.65 -4.32 -11.91
C THR A 188 -8.65 -3.23 -12.22
N ILE A 189 -8.27 -1.98 -11.95
CA ILE A 189 -9.03 -0.78 -12.28
C ILE A 189 -8.18 0.06 -13.23
N TYR A 190 -8.65 0.21 -14.46
CA TYR A 190 -7.97 1.02 -15.46
C TYR A 190 -8.46 2.46 -15.45
N LEU A 191 -7.54 3.39 -15.25
CA LEU A 191 -7.77 4.84 -15.31
C LEU A 191 -7.26 5.37 -16.66
N GLY A 192 -8.16 5.63 -17.60
CA GLY A 192 -7.86 6.17 -18.93
C GLY A 192 -8.77 7.34 -19.29
N ASP A 193 -8.78 7.74 -20.56
CA ASP A 193 -9.60 8.83 -21.08
C ASP A 193 -11.08 8.46 -21.28
N GLY A 194 -11.48 7.26 -20.87
CA GLY A 194 -12.83 6.71 -20.96
C GLY A 194 -13.45 6.40 -19.58
N PRO A 195 -14.62 5.75 -19.58
CA PRO A 195 -15.18 5.21 -18.35
C PRO A 195 -14.22 4.22 -17.72
N VAL A 196 -14.19 4.18 -16.38
CA VAL A 196 -13.37 3.23 -15.65
C VAL A 196 -13.79 1.81 -16.01
N THR A 197 -12.85 1.00 -16.47
CA THR A 197 -13.06 -0.42 -16.75
C THR A 197 -12.53 -1.27 -15.60
N TYR A 198 -13.17 -2.41 -15.37
CA TYR A 198 -12.84 -3.36 -14.33
C TYR A 198 -12.59 -4.70 -14.96
N ASP A 199 -11.46 -5.32 -14.63
CA ASP A 199 -11.23 -6.73 -14.87
C ASP A 199 -11.21 -7.42 -13.50
N ASP A 200 -12.18 -8.28 -13.25
CA ASP A 200 -12.18 -9.18 -12.11
C ASP A 200 -11.61 -10.50 -12.62
N ASP A 201 -10.55 -11.04 -12.01
CA ASP A 201 -10.17 -12.43 -12.18
C ASP A 201 -11.23 -13.27 -11.49
N GLU A 202 -12.38 -13.50 -12.16
CA GLU A 202 -13.31 -14.54 -11.75
C GLU A 202 -12.68 -15.88 -12.13
N ASP A 203 -12.45 -16.73 -11.13
CA ASP A 203 -12.05 -18.12 -11.31
C ASP A 203 -12.97 -18.79 -12.33
N GLU A 204 -12.44 -19.14 -13.51
CA GLU A 204 -13.05 -20.11 -14.40
C GLU A 204 -12.96 -21.52 -13.77
N GLU A 205 -13.64 -21.75 -12.66
CA GLU A 205 -13.94 -23.09 -12.16
C GLU A 205 -15.41 -23.20 -11.82
N GLY A 206 -16.20 -23.58 -12.80
CA GLY A 206 -17.59 -23.89 -12.49
C GLY A 206 -18.52 -24.13 -13.69
N ALA A 207 -18.06 -24.80 -14.72
CA ALA A 207 -19.01 -25.30 -15.72
C ALA A 207 -18.47 -26.55 -16.46
N SER A 208 -18.55 -27.70 -15.86
CA SER A 208 -19.00 -28.93 -16.57
C SER A 208 -19.07 -30.09 -15.62
N CYS A 209 -20.25 -30.40 -15.14
CA CYS A 209 -20.71 -31.75 -14.90
C CYS A 209 -22.19 -31.80 -15.26
N GLY A 210 -22.43 -31.99 -16.52
CA GLY A 210 -23.69 -32.49 -17.04
C GLY A 210 -23.46 -33.90 -17.54
N TYR A 211 -24.27 -34.79 -17.04
CA TYR A 211 -24.51 -36.20 -17.30
C TYR A 211 -23.86 -37.19 -16.35
#